data_f161168acbd0a75dd5860caa56de3d2d
#
_entry.id   f161168acbd0a75dd5860caa56de3d2d
#
_cell.length_a   1.000
_cell.length_b   1.000
_cell.length_c   1.000
_cell.angle_alpha   90.00
_cell.angle_beta   90.00
_cell.angle_gamma   90.00
#
_symmetry.space_group_name_H-M   'P 1'
#
loop_
_entity.id
_entity.type
_entity.pdbx_description
1 polymer ?
#
loop_
_entity_poly.entity_id
_entity_poly.type
_entity_poly.pdbx_seq_one_letter_code
_entity_poly.pdbx_strand_id
1 'polypeptide(L)'
;VMRDQLDRFGEIDHTANLLKAVARATTDIVVCNRDDELVRAIGEEIQASHQVEYYGVDSNLQDLFPSDQQLYSTKKSNRVTTSARVELAKVDGNTAWFAIDADKPARVDLKIKGVYNLQNAAAALCLVRTIVDIPNSTLVQSLSEVMPAFGRGEAVNIDGQPLEIILVKNPSGFRLALKSYDHTGIETMIAIN
;
A
#
# COMPACT_ATOMS: atom_id res chain seq x y z
N VAL A 1 1.96 8.70 -4.18
CA VAL A 1 2.46 8.89 -5.56
C VAL A 1 3.95 8.64 -5.58
N MET A 2 4.41 7.83 -6.51
CA MET A 2 5.83 7.55 -6.71
C MET A 2 6.23 7.87 -8.14
N ARG A 3 7.51 8.19 -8.35
CA ARG A 3 8.07 8.39 -9.69
C ARG A 3 7.99 7.10 -10.49
N ASP A 4 7.19 7.11 -11.54
CA ASP A 4 7.00 5.98 -12.46
C ASP A 4 6.67 6.52 -13.85
N GLN A 5 7.24 5.90 -14.88
CA GLN A 5 7.02 6.27 -16.29
C GLN A 5 7.15 7.79 -16.54
N LEU A 6 8.24 8.40 -16.07
CA LEU A 6 8.48 9.84 -16.19
C LEU A 6 8.50 10.32 -17.65
N ASP A 7 8.92 9.46 -18.57
CA ASP A 7 8.89 9.68 -20.02
C ASP A 7 7.46 9.90 -20.54
N ARG A 8 6.47 9.28 -19.90
CA ARG A 8 5.05 9.36 -20.29
C ARG A 8 4.27 10.38 -19.47
N PHE A 9 4.50 10.42 -18.15
CA PHE A 9 3.70 11.22 -17.22
C PHE A 9 4.42 12.47 -16.72
N GLY A 10 5.70 12.64 -17.05
CA GLY A 10 6.51 13.77 -16.58
C GLY A 10 6.82 13.70 -15.08
N GLU A 11 6.95 14.82 -14.45
CA GLU A 11 7.28 14.92 -13.03
C GLU A 11 6.13 14.46 -12.12
N ILE A 12 6.46 14.13 -10.88
CA ILE A 12 5.52 13.60 -9.88
C ILE A 12 4.31 14.51 -9.64
N ASP A 13 4.50 15.83 -9.74
CA ASP A 13 3.43 16.82 -9.59
C ASP A 13 2.38 16.71 -10.70
N HIS A 14 2.81 16.38 -11.91
CA HIS A 14 1.87 16.14 -13.01
C HIS A 14 1.03 14.90 -12.74
N THR A 15 1.65 13.82 -12.28
CA THR A 15 0.93 12.59 -11.89
C THR A 15 -0.06 12.89 -10.75
N ALA A 16 0.34 13.67 -9.75
CA ALA A 16 -0.56 14.08 -8.67
C ALA A 16 -1.75 14.91 -9.19
N ASN A 17 -1.53 15.80 -10.17
CA ASN A 17 -2.62 16.56 -10.80
C ASN A 17 -3.59 15.68 -11.60
N LEU A 18 -3.11 14.63 -12.26
CA LEU A 18 -3.99 13.64 -12.91
C LEU A 18 -4.85 12.88 -11.89
N LEU A 19 -4.26 12.43 -10.78
CA LEU A 19 -5.00 11.80 -9.69
C LEU A 19 -6.03 12.74 -9.07
N LYS A 20 -5.68 14.01 -8.89
CA LYS A 20 -6.60 15.05 -8.41
C LYS A 20 -7.78 15.25 -9.36
N ALA A 21 -7.54 15.24 -10.68
CA ALA A 21 -8.62 15.35 -11.67
C ALA A 21 -9.58 14.16 -11.56
N VAL A 22 -9.07 12.92 -11.37
CA VAL A 22 -9.90 11.74 -11.13
C VAL A 22 -10.68 11.87 -9.82
N ALA A 23 -10.02 12.29 -8.73
CA ALA A 23 -10.66 12.47 -7.43
C ALA A 23 -11.81 13.48 -7.48
N ARG A 24 -11.62 14.61 -8.19
CA ARG A 24 -12.67 15.63 -8.40
C ARG A 24 -13.83 15.17 -9.28
N ALA A 25 -13.59 14.22 -10.18
CA ALA A 25 -14.62 13.65 -11.05
C ALA A 25 -15.40 12.50 -10.37
N THR A 26 -14.93 12.03 -9.21
CA THR A 26 -15.60 10.96 -8.45
C THR A 26 -16.89 11.52 -7.85
N THR A 27 -17.99 10.79 -7.98
CA THR A 27 -19.31 11.22 -7.50
C THR A 27 -19.68 10.64 -6.14
N ASP A 28 -18.92 9.68 -5.65
CA ASP A 28 -19.22 8.94 -4.43
C ASP A 28 -18.09 9.14 -3.40
N ILE A 29 -17.25 8.16 -3.14
CA ILE A 29 -16.24 8.17 -2.10
C ILE A 29 -14.84 8.14 -2.71
N VAL A 30 -13.94 8.96 -2.20
CA VAL A 30 -12.52 8.93 -2.53
C VAL A 30 -11.74 8.35 -1.35
N VAL A 31 -10.97 7.30 -1.60
CA VAL A 31 -10.10 6.68 -0.59
C VAL A 31 -8.65 7.11 -0.84
N CYS A 32 -8.05 7.77 0.14
CA CYS A 32 -6.73 8.38 0.05
C CYS A 32 -5.71 7.72 1.00
N ASN A 33 -4.46 7.61 0.55
CA ASN A 33 -3.36 7.26 1.44
C ASN A 33 -3.00 8.48 2.31
N ARG A 34 -3.20 8.38 3.63
CA ARG A 34 -2.88 9.41 4.62
C ARG A 34 -1.38 9.73 4.66
N ASP A 35 -0.54 8.73 4.45
CA ASP A 35 0.91 8.83 4.66
C ASP A 35 1.66 9.34 3.42
N ASP A 36 0.98 9.42 2.27
CA ASP A 36 1.50 10.07 1.06
C ASP A 36 1.07 11.55 1.05
N GLU A 37 2.04 12.46 1.12
CA GLU A 37 1.76 13.90 1.23
C GLU A 37 0.95 14.46 0.07
N LEU A 38 1.21 14.00 -1.16
CA LEU A 38 0.49 14.47 -2.35
C LEU A 38 -0.95 13.93 -2.38
N VAL A 39 -1.14 12.66 -2.04
CA VAL A 39 -2.48 12.04 -1.99
C VAL A 39 -3.29 12.63 -0.84
N ARG A 40 -2.68 12.83 0.34
CA ARG A 40 -3.33 13.47 1.47
C ARG A 40 -3.78 14.89 1.12
N ALA A 41 -2.91 15.70 0.50
CA ALA A 41 -3.25 17.07 0.09
C ALA A 41 -4.42 17.09 -0.91
N ILE A 42 -4.51 16.12 -1.82
CA ILE A 42 -5.67 15.98 -2.71
C ILE A 42 -6.94 15.74 -1.90
N GLY A 43 -6.92 14.79 -0.95
CA GLY A 43 -8.08 14.49 -0.11
C GLY A 43 -8.50 15.69 0.73
N GLU A 44 -7.56 16.38 1.38
CA GLU A 44 -7.82 17.59 2.18
C GLU A 44 -8.44 18.72 1.35
N GLU A 45 -8.05 18.86 0.08
CA GLU A 45 -8.61 19.86 -0.81
C GLU A 45 -10.06 19.57 -1.22
N ILE A 46 -10.38 18.30 -1.51
CA ILE A 46 -11.69 17.93 -2.04
C ILE A 46 -12.73 17.61 -0.96
N GLN A 47 -12.33 17.41 0.29
CA GLN A 47 -13.22 16.98 1.40
C GLN A 47 -14.39 17.95 1.67
N ALA A 48 -14.31 19.20 1.21
CA ALA A 48 -15.42 20.16 1.34
C ALA A 48 -16.61 19.82 0.42
N SER A 49 -16.37 19.06 -0.66
CA SER A 49 -17.35 18.73 -1.70
C SER A 49 -17.50 17.23 -1.97
N HIS A 50 -16.62 16.40 -1.40
CA HIS A 50 -16.59 14.94 -1.60
C HIS A 50 -16.45 14.23 -0.27
N GLN A 51 -17.00 13.03 -0.17
CA GLN A 51 -16.69 12.15 0.94
C GLN A 51 -15.29 11.56 0.74
N VAL A 52 -14.40 11.83 1.70
CA VAL A 52 -13.01 11.34 1.65
C VAL A 52 -12.75 10.46 2.87
N GLU A 53 -12.23 9.28 2.61
CA GLU A 53 -11.77 8.34 3.63
C GLU A 53 -10.27 8.13 3.50
N TYR A 54 -9.60 7.88 4.62
CA TYR A 54 -8.16 7.67 4.62
C TYR A 54 -7.79 6.29 5.15
N TYR A 55 -6.79 5.69 4.51
CA TYR A 55 -6.05 4.58 5.09
C TYR A 55 -4.60 4.98 5.33
N GLY A 56 -3.91 4.24 6.20
CA GLY A 56 -2.52 4.53 6.52
C GLY A 56 -1.85 3.41 7.28
N VAL A 57 -0.64 3.69 7.76
CA VAL A 57 0.14 2.79 8.60
C VAL A 57 0.43 3.45 9.96
N ASP A 58 0.63 2.63 10.98
CA ASP A 58 1.10 3.10 12.28
C ASP A 58 2.47 3.79 12.15
N SER A 59 2.71 4.77 12.98
CA SER A 59 3.95 5.56 12.96
C SER A 59 5.22 4.73 13.10
N ASN A 60 5.17 3.59 13.79
CA ASN A 60 6.29 2.67 13.96
C ASN A 60 6.59 1.85 12.69
N LEU A 61 5.69 1.84 11.72
CA LEU A 61 5.85 1.12 10.45
C LEU A 61 6.26 2.03 9.28
N GLN A 62 6.33 3.34 9.48
CA GLN A 62 6.59 4.30 8.38
C GLN A 62 7.91 4.04 7.64
N ASP A 63 8.95 3.57 8.34
CA ASP A 63 10.23 3.22 7.72
C ASP A 63 10.14 2.06 6.71
N LEU A 64 9.11 1.21 6.83
CA LEU A 64 8.81 0.15 5.87
C LEU A 64 8.10 0.67 4.61
N PHE A 65 7.45 1.84 4.71
CA PHE A 65 6.61 2.43 3.68
C PHE A 65 7.03 3.86 3.31
N PRO A 66 8.28 4.07 2.87
CA PRO A 66 8.76 5.40 2.57
C PRO A 66 7.96 6.02 1.40
N SER A 67 7.58 7.28 1.54
CA SER A 67 7.05 8.07 0.43
C SER A 67 8.15 8.37 -0.60
N ASP A 68 7.77 8.79 -1.82
CA ASP A 68 8.73 9.22 -2.84
C ASP A 68 9.65 10.32 -2.30
N GLN A 69 9.09 11.28 -1.58
CA GLN A 69 9.86 12.37 -1.00
C GLN A 69 10.89 11.89 0.03
N GLN A 70 10.57 10.88 0.85
CA GLN A 70 11.49 10.27 1.82
C GLN A 70 12.60 9.46 1.13
N LEU A 71 12.33 8.88 -0.05
CA LEU A 71 13.33 8.14 -0.82
C LEU A 71 14.40 9.04 -1.45
N TYR A 72 14.03 10.28 -1.80
CA TYR A 72 14.88 11.21 -2.55
C TYR A 72 15.23 12.51 -1.78
N SER A 73 14.76 12.67 -0.55
CA SER A 73 15.04 13.82 0.32
C SER A 73 15.51 13.37 1.70
N THR A 74 16.40 14.14 2.30
CA THR A 74 16.84 13.97 3.70
C THR A 74 15.87 14.62 4.71
N LYS A 75 14.82 15.28 4.24
CA LYS A 75 13.83 15.90 5.12
C LYS A 75 12.98 14.84 5.79
N LYS A 76 12.91 14.88 7.13
CA LYS A 76 11.96 14.06 7.89
C LYS A 76 10.54 14.52 7.55
N SER A 77 9.65 13.57 7.28
CA SER A 77 8.23 13.83 7.10
C SER A 77 7.66 14.50 8.36
N ASN A 78 6.80 15.48 8.18
CA ASN A 78 6.05 16.07 9.29
C ASN A 78 5.09 15.03 9.87
N ARG A 79 4.85 15.09 11.17
CA ARG A 79 3.87 14.23 11.84
C ARG A 79 2.50 14.40 11.18
N VAL A 80 1.94 13.31 10.68
CA VAL A 80 0.62 13.28 10.07
C VAL A 80 -0.43 13.38 11.18
N THR A 81 -1.31 14.37 11.10
CA THR A 81 -2.40 14.59 12.06
C THR A 81 -3.75 14.06 11.56
N THR A 82 -3.88 13.82 10.26
CA THR A 82 -5.08 13.27 9.64
C THR A 82 -5.33 11.85 10.16
N SER A 83 -6.53 11.57 10.66
CA SER A 83 -6.90 10.22 11.10
C SER A 83 -7.10 9.30 9.89
N ALA A 84 -6.79 8.03 10.05
CA ALA A 84 -7.12 6.99 9.07
C ALA A 84 -8.30 6.18 9.57
N ARG A 85 -9.22 5.83 8.67
CA ARG A 85 -10.31 4.90 8.95
C ARG A 85 -9.80 3.48 9.07
N VAL A 86 -8.83 3.12 8.21
CA VAL A 86 -8.12 1.83 8.29
C VAL A 86 -6.64 2.08 8.47
N GLU A 87 -6.07 1.45 9.49
CA GLU A 87 -4.66 1.57 9.81
C GLU A 87 -4.00 0.18 9.90
N LEU A 88 -2.91 -0.01 9.17
CA LEU A 88 -2.01 -1.15 9.38
C LEU A 88 -1.23 -0.89 10.67
N ALA A 89 -1.62 -1.57 11.75
CA ALA A 89 -1.08 -1.31 13.09
C ALA A 89 0.20 -2.09 13.39
N LYS A 90 0.36 -3.30 12.83
CA LYS A 90 1.53 -4.16 13.06
C LYS A 90 1.72 -5.14 11.93
N VAL A 91 2.97 -5.51 11.69
CA VAL A 91 3.39 -6.57 10.75
C VAL A 91 4.40 -7.48 11.44
N ASP A 92 4.27 -8.80 11.21
CA ASP A 92 5.21 -9.80 11.68
C ASP A 92 5.24 -10.97 10.67
N GLY A 93 6.26 -11.00 9.82
CA GLY A 93 6.31 -11.92 8.69
C GLY A 93 5.10 -11.77 7.76
N ASN A 94 4.34 -12.85 7.61
CA ASN A 94 3.11 -12.87 6.81
C ASN A 94 1.84 -12.52 7.64
N THR A 95 2.00 -12.19 8.91
CA THR A 95 0.89 -11.79 9.77
C THR A 95 0.79 -10.27 9.85
N ALA A 96 -0.40 -9.75 9.68
CA ALA A 96 -0.69 -8.32 9.80
C ALA A 96 -1.83 -8.07 10.79
N TRP A 97 -1.87 -6.87 11.35
CA TRP A 97 -2.95 -6.38 12.20
C TRP A 97 -3.49 -5.09 11.62
N PHE A 98 -4.79 -5.08 11.37
CA PHE A 98 -5.49 -3.88 10.87
C PHE A 98 -6.49 -3.37 11.90
N ALA A 99 -6.43 -2.09 12.20
CA ALA A 99 -7.46 -1.35 12.92
C ALA A 99 -8.42 -0.71 11.92
N ILE A 100 -9.72 -0.83 12.15
CA ILE A 100 -10.79 -0.21 11.35
C ILE A 100 -11.69 0.57 12.29
N ASP A 101 -12.06 1.81 11.92
CA ASP A 101 -12.93 2.69 12.71
C ASP A 101 -12.41 2.89 14.17
N ALA A 102 -11.07 2.90 14.35
CA ALA A 102 -10.39 2.98 15.65
C ALA A 102 -10.65 1.80 16.63
N ASP A 103 -11.17 0.69 16.14
CA ASP A 103 -11.30 -0.55 16.90
C ASP A 103 -9.93 -1.17 17.22
N LYS A 104 -9.93 -2.15 18.13
CA LYS A 104 -8.72 -2.94 18.39
C LYS A 104 -8.25 -3.63 17.12
N PRO A 105 -6.94 -3.58 16.81
CA PRO A 105 -6.41 -4.21 15.62
C PRO A 105 -6.73 -5.72 15.56
N ALA A 106 -7.36 -6.14 14.48
CA ALA A 106 -7.65 -7.53 14.19
C ALA A 106 -6.47 -8.17 13.44
N ARG A 107 -6.08 -9.39 13.89
CA ARG A 107 -5.00 -10.18 13.31
C ARG A 107 -5.48 -10.95 12.07
N VAL A 108 -4.65 -11.02 11.05
CA VAL A 108 -4.86 -11.89 9.87
C VAL A 108 -3.53 -12.44 9.37
N ASP A 109 -3.53 -13.70 8.93
CA ASP A 109 -2.42 -14.33 8.24
C ASP A 109 -2.63 -14.21 6.74
N LEU A 110 -1.69 -13.57 6.05
CA LEU A 110 -1.81 -13.21 4.64
C LEU A 110 -1.11 -14.24 3.75
N LYS A 111 -1.73 -14.59 2.63
CA LYS A 111 -1.10 -15.37 1.55
C LYS A 111 -0.34 -14.47 0.58
N ILE A 112 -0.70 -13.19 0.53
CA ILE A 112 0.00 -12.19 -0.28
C ILE A 112 1.26 -11.72 0.44
N LYS A 113 2.38 -11.61 -0.29
CA LYS A 113 3.67 -11.17 0.26
C LYS A 113 4.04 -9.78 -0.24
N GLY A 114 5.00 -9.15 0.44
CA GLY A 114 5.56 -7.85 0.08
C GLY A 114 4.86 -6.67 0.74
N VAL A 115 5.65 -5.71 1.21
CA VAL A 115 5.16 -4.55 1.97
C VAL A 115 4.13 -3.72 1.22
N TYR A 116 4.26 -3.58 -0.12
CA TYR A 116 3.28 -2.85 -0.93
C TYR A 116 1.88 -3.50 -0.91
N ASN A 117 1.79 -4.83 -0.77
CA ASN A 117 0.51 -5.52 -0.67
C ASN A 117 -0.19 -5.27 0.66
N LEU A 118 0.55 -4.96 1.72
CA LEU A 118 -0.03 -4.56 3.01
C LEU A 118 -0.74 -3.21 2.90
N GLN A 119 -0.14 -2.24 2.20
CA GLN A 119 -0.82 -0.97 1.91
C GLN A 119 -2.02 -1.14 0.98
N ASN A 120 -1.90 -1.99 -0.04
CA ASN A 120 -3.02 -2.32 -0.91
C ASN A 120 -4.18 -2.97 -0.13
N ALA A 121 -3.87 -3.86 0.82
CA ALA A 121 -4.87 -4.46 1.71
C ALA A 121 -5.56 -3.41 2.59
N ALA A 122 -4.81 -2.46 3.18
CA ALA A 122 -5.39 -1.36 3.95
C ALA A 122 -6.32 -0.48 3.09
N ALA A 123 -5.90 -0.18 1.85
CA ALA A 123 -6.72 0.57 0.90
C ALA A 123 -8.02 -0.18 0.54
N ALA A 124 -7.90 -1.48 0.25
CA ALA A 124 -9.04 -2.34 -0.07
C ALA A 124 -10.02 -2.44 1.11
N LEU A 125 -9.52 -2.67 2.34
CA LEU A 125 -10.35 -2.68 3.54
C LEU A 125 -11.09 -1.34 3.72
N CYS A 126 -10.39 -0.22 3.52
CA CYS A 126 -10.98 1.11 3.64
C CYS A 126 -12.11 1.30 2.63
N LEU A 127 -11.89 0.94 1.36
CA LEU A 127 -12.91 1.02 0.32
C LEU A 127 -14.10 0.11 0.63
N VAL A 128 -13.85 -1.17 0.93
CA VAL A 128 -14.92 -2.15 1.18
C VAL A 128 -15.73 -1.76 2.41
N ARG A 129 -15.09 -1.24 3.46
CA ARG A 129 -15.79 -0.76 4.68
C ARG A 129 -16.77 0.36 4.40
N THR A 130 -16.60 1.12 3.31
CA THR A 130 -17.57 2.14 2.91
C THR A 130 -18.82 1.57 2.23
N ILE A 131 -18.76 0.32 1.76
CA ILE A 131 -19.81 -0.31 0.95
C ILE A 131 -20.58 -1.37 1.77
N VAL A 132 -19.87 -2.09 2.67
CA VAL A 132 -20.48 -3.21 3.41
C VAL A 132 -20.51 -2.92 4.90
N ASP A 133 -21.59 -3.38 5.53
CA ASP A 133 -21.77 -3.31 6.99
C ASP A 133 -21.67 -4.72 7.60
N ILE A 134 -20.43 -5.14 7.82
CA ILE A 134 -20.08 -6.41 8.49
C ILE A 134 -19.10 -6.12 9.62
N PRO A 135 -18.94 -7.04 10.61
CA PRO A 135 -17.97 -6.86 11.69
C PRO A 135 -16.57 -6.64 11.16
N ASN A 136 -15.84 -5.67 11.72
CA ASN A 136 -14.48 -5.31 11.31
C ASN A 136 -13.52 -6.51 11.35
N SER A 137 -13.65 -7.38 12.35
CA SER A 137 -12.86 -8.62 12.44
C SER A 137 -13.11 -9.57 11.27
N THR A 138 -14.37 -9.70 10.82
CA THR A 138 -14.73 -10.52 9.65
C THR A 138 -14.14 -9.93 8.38
N LEU A 139 -14.24 -8.61 8.23
CA LEU A 139 -13.67 -7.91 7.09
C LEU A 139 -12.15 -8.10 7.01
N VAL A 140 -11.43 -7.94 8.12
CA VAL A 140 -9.98 -8.17 8.16
C VAL A 140 -9.67 -9.65 7.87
N GLN A 141 -10.42 -10.58 8.43
CA GLN A 141 -10.19 -12.02 8.23
C GLN A 141 -10.37 -12.43 6.77
N SER A 142 -11.21 -11.75 5.99
CA SER A 142 -11.38 -12.05 4.55
C SER A 142 -10.09 -11.91 3.73
N LEU A 143 -9.13 -11.12 4.20
CA LEU A 143 -7.81 -10.99 3.57
C LEU A 143 -7.01 -12.30 3.56
N SER A 144 -7.28 -13.23 4.48
CA SER A 144 -6.60 -14.54 4.53
C SER A 144 -6.89 -15.40 3.29
N GLU A 145 -7.98 -15.11 2.57
CA GLU A 145 -8.37 -15.83 1.37
C GLU A 145 -7.86 -15.20 0.09
N VAL A 146 -7.29 -13.99 0.16
CA VAL A 146 -6.76 -13.29 -1.01
C VAL A 146 -5.49 -13.98 -1.48
N MET A 147 -5.50 -14.44 -2.74
CA MET A 147 -4.36 -15.08 -3.39
C MET A 147 -3.53 -14.05 -4.16
N PRO A 148 -2.19 -14.24 -4.22
CA PRO A 148 -1.34 -13.39 -5.05
C PRO A 148 -1.78 -13.44 -6.51
N ALA A 149 -1.77 -12.30 -7.19
CA ALA A 149 -1.88 -12.27 -8.64
C ALA A 149 -0.57 -12.78 -9.28
N PHE A 150 -0.67 -13.31 -10.49
CA PHE A 150 0.48 -13.83 -11.25
C PHE A 150 1.69 -12.89 -11.22
N GLY A 151 2.87 -13.45 -10.94
CA GLY A 151 4.13 -12.70 -10.87
C GLY A 151 4.27 -11.70 -9.71
N ARG A 152 3.37 -11.76 -8.69
CA ARG A 152 3.42 -10.84 -7.54
C ARG A 152 3.69 -11.57 -6.23
N GLY A 153 4.88 -12.16 -6.11
CA GLY A 153 5.24 -13.04 -4.99
C GLY A 153 4.62 -14.43 -5.14
N GLU A 154 4.42 -14.88 -6.37
CA GLU A 154 3.95 -16.21 -6.68
C GLU A 154 5.07 -17.21 -6.44
N ALA A 155 4.80 -18.25 -5.66
CA ALA A 155 5.70 -19.36 -5.47
C ALA A 155 5.27 -20.51 -6.38
N VAL A 156 6.18 -20.95 -7.26
CA VAL A 156 6.01 -22.12 -8.13
C VAL A 156 7.03 -23.18 -7.75
N ASN A 157 6.72 -24.43 -8.00
CA ASN A 157 7.67 -25.53 -7.80
C ASN A 157 8.16 -26.02 -9.17
N ILE A 158 9.48 -26.01 -9.39
CA ILE A 158 10.11 -26.52 -10.60
C ILE A 158 11.04 -27.65 -10.19
N ASP A 159 10.73 -28.88 -10.61
CA ASP A 159 11.51 -30.08 -10.32
C ASP A 159 11.83 -30.29 -8.82
N GLY A 160 10.86 -29.96 -7.95
CA GLY A 160 11.00 -30.07 -6.50
C GLY A 160 11.67 -28.86 -5.83
N GLN A 161 12.10 -27.86 -6.61
CA GLN A 161 12.71 -26.65 -6.09
C GLN A 161 11.69 -25.50 -6.07
N PRO A 162 11.53 -24.80 -4.93
CA PRO A 162 10.65 -23.62 -4.86
C PRO A 162 11.30 -22.45 -5.60
N LEU A 163 10.56 -21.84 -6.52
CA LEU A 163 10.90 -20.61 -7.20
C LEU A 163 9.88 -19.53 -6.85
N GLU A 164 10.32 -18.39 -6.39
CA GLU A 164 9.46 -17.23 -6.15
C GLU A 164 9.69 -16.17 -7.24
N ILE A 165 8.62 -15.75 -7.90
CA ILE A 165 8.66 -14.79 -9.00
C ILE A 165 8.15 -13.45 -8.52
N ILE A 166 8.98 -12.41 -8.66
CA ILE A 166 8.65 -11.05 -8.25
C ILE A 166 8.77 -10.11 -9.44
N LEU A 167 7.63 -9.66 -9.95
CA LEU A 167 7.61 -8.67 -11.02
C LEU A 167 7.80 -7.26 -10.46
N VAL A 168 8.79 -6.56 -10.96
CA VAL A 168 9.11 -5.18 -10.63
C VAL A 168 9.05 -4.31 -11.88
N LYS A 169 8.38 -3.16 -11.80
CA LYS A 169 8.14 -2.29 -12.97
C LYS A 169 8.91 -0.96 -12.92
N ASN A 170 9.42 -0.60 -11.76
CA ASN A 170 10.11 0.67 -11.57
C ASN A 170 11.14 0.59 -10.44
N PRO A 171 12.08 1.55 -10.34
CA PRO A 171 13.14 1.53 -9.32
C PRO A 171 12.61 1.53 -7.87
N SER A 172 11.52 2.23 -7.60
CA SER A 172 10.91 2.28 -6.26
C SER A 172 10.35 0.92 -5.86
N GLY A 173 9.63 0.25 -6.78
CA GLY A 173 9.11 -1.11 -6.58
C GLY A 173 10.24 -2.13 -6.40
N PHE A 174 11.34 -1.99 -7.16
CA PHE A 174 12.52 -2.86 -7.01
C PHE A 174 13.15 -2.70 -5.61
N ARG A 175 13.33 -1.47 -5.16
CA ARG A 175 13.86 -1.19 -3.81
C ARG A 175 12.97 -1.74 -2.70
N LEU A 176 11.64 -1.62 -2.83
CA LEU A 176 10.69 -2.19 -1.88
C LEU A 176 10.70 -3.72 -1.92
N ALA A 177 10.80 -4.33 -3.10
CA ALA A 177 10.93 -5.77 -3.24
C ALA A 177 12.18 -6.29 -2.51
N LEU A 178 13.35 -5.70 -2.76
CA LEU A 178 14.59 -6.06 -2.07
C LEU A 178 14.49 -5.96 -0.54
N LYS A 179 13.75 -4.99 -0.02
CA LYS A 179 13.54 -4.85 1.43
C LYS A 179 12.54 -5.85 2.01
N SER A 180 11.65 -6.39 1.19
CA SER A 180 10.54 -7.25 1.63
C SER A 180 10.91 -8.72 1.72
N TYR A 181 12.03 -9.13 1.16
CA TYR A 181 12.44 -10.52 1.08
C TYR A 181 13.77 -10.73 1.80
N ASP A 182 13.85 -11.80 2.59
CA ASP A 182 15.12 -12.26 3.14
C ASP A 182 15.92 -12.96 2.04
N HIS A 183 17.05 -12.40 1.67
CA HIS A 183 17.94 -12.93 0.64
C HIS A 183 19.02 -13.86 1.18
N THR A 184 19.02 -14.13 2.49
CA THR A 184 20.07 -14.93 3.12
C THR A 184 19.98 -16.39 2.69
N GLY A 185 21.02 -16.86 2.00
CA GLY A 185 21.08 -18.26 1.55
C GLY A 185 20.16 -18.62 0.36
N ILE A 186 19.60 -17.62 -0.35
CA ILE A 186 18.75 -17.83 -1.52
C ILE A 186 19.49 -17.39 -2.78
N GLU A 187 19.53 -18.25 -3.80
CA GLU A 187 20.00 -17.87 -5.12
C GLU A 187 19.00 -16.92 -5.77
N THR A 188 19.49 -15.78 -6.21
CA THR A 188 18.64 -14.72 -6.79
C THR A 188 19.06 -14.42 -8.21
N MET A 189 18.13 -14.48 -9.15
CA MET A 189 18.31 -14.05 -10.53
C MET A 189 17.52 -12.75 -10.77
N ILE A 190 18.19 -11.77 -11.37
CA ILE A 190 17.56 -10.49 -11.78
C ILE A 190 17.57 -10.43 -13.30
N ALA A 191 16.37 -10.39 -13.89
CA ALA A 191 16.22 -10.18 -15.33
C ALA A 191 15.78 -8.71 -15.57
N ILE A 192 16.54 -7.99 -16.37
CA ILE A 192 16.29 -6.58 -16.71
C ILE A 192 16.05 -6.52 -18.24
N ASN A 193 14.93 -5.87 -18.62
CA ASN A 193 14.58 -5.59 -20.01
C ASN A 193 14.69 -4.12 -20.31
#